data_cd33e81677a95d6b0c91ed72f4a2ac17
#
_entry.id   cd33e81677a95d6b0c91ed72f4a2ac17
#
_cell.length_a   1.000
_cell.length_b   1.000
_cell.length_c   1.000
_cell.angle_alpha   90.00
_cell.angle_beta   90.00
_cell.angle_gamma   90.00
#
_symmetry.space_group_name_H-M   'P 1'
#
loop_
_entity.id
_entity.type
_entity.pdbx_description
1 polymer ?
#
loop_
_entity_poly.entity_id
_entity_poly.type
_entity_poly.pdbx_seq_one_letter_code
_entity_poly.pdbx_strand_id
1 'polypeptide(L)'
;MDEMVLTVGTGSTWAMRAALVLGLTRGKWREQAFELKDAAALHRLKQQAPAGLVPWLVHDDVRVHDSLAIAEYLHEQYPSRGLYPAGRAERALARSLCAELHAGFGQIRSRLPYFLGAPRKQEPPLETLPELARLQVIWAQAGAGFYFGAPGILDAFYVVMAQRLFNYGIALPGAAGAYQQHLLAWPLWQETLERAGKEWPALAARPQG
;
A
#
# COMPACT_ATOMS: atom_id res chain seq x y z
N MET A 1 10.66 -4.42 24.31
CA MET A 1 9.98 -3.72 23.20
C MET A 1 10.01 -4.67 22.04
N ASP A 2 8.89 -5.14 21.77
CA ASP A 2 8.66 -6.30 20.94
C ASP A 2 8.79 -5.90 19.47
N GLU A 3 9.59 -6.63 18.72
CA GLU A 3 9.89 -6.33 17.33
C GLU A 3 8.79 -6.90 16.44
N MET A 4 8.12 -6.03 15.70
CA MET A 4 7.15 -6.45 14.68
C MET A 4 7.85 -7.05 13.47
N VAL A 5 7.32 -8.13 12.92
CA VAL A 5 7.80 -8.77 11.69
C VAL A 5 6.73 -8.70 10.63
N LEU A 6 6.97 -7.91 9.57
CA LEU A 6 6.11 -7.87 8.41
C LEU A 6 6.61 -8.85 7.35
N THR A 7 5.79 -9.82 6.99
CA THR A 7 6.09 -10.66 5.85
C THR A 7 5.55 -10.03 4.56
N VAL A 8 6.45 -9.87 3.62
CA VAL A 8 6.20 -9.23 2.32
C VAL A 8 6.48 -10.18 1.17
N GLY A 9 6.02 -9.83 -0.01
CA GLY A 9 6.35 -10.54 -1.25
C GLY A 9 6.90 -9.59 -2.28
N THR A 10 7.88 -10.04 -3.06
CA THR A 10 8.47 -9.26 -4.14
C THR A 10 7.39 -8.76 -5.09
N GLY A 11 7.32 -7.43 -5.29
CA GLY A 11 6.30 -6.79 -6.13
C GLY A 11 4.88 -6.75 -5.56
N SER A 12 4.65 -7.17 -4.30
CA SER A 12 3.33 -7.12 -3.69
C SER A 12 2.91 -5.69 -3.31
N THR A 13 1.94 -5.16 -4.03
CA THR A 13 1.37 -3.83 -3.74
C THR A 13 0.60 -3.78 -2.42
N TRP A 14 0.04 -4.91 -1.96
CA TRP A 14 -0.61 -5.00 -0.67
C TRP A 14 0.39 -4.95 0.49
N ALA A 15 1.55 -5.61 0.33
CA ALA A 15 2.63 -5.53 1.31
C ALA A 15 3.23 -4.12 1.40
N MET A 16 3.35 -3.38 0.28
CA MET A 16 3.79 -1.98 0.28
C MET A 16 2.88 -1.09 1.14
N ARG A 17 1.55 -1.29 1.08
CA ARG A 17 0.60 -0.54 1.93
C ARG A 17 0.83 -0.80 3.41
N ALA A 18 0.98 -2.06 3.80
CA ALA A 18 1.24 -2.43 5.19
C ALA A 18 2.60 -1.87 5.68
N ALA A 19 3.64 -1.93 4.84
CA ALA A 19 4.96 -1.36 5.13
C ALA A 19 4.90 0.16 5.34
N LEU A 20 4.12 0.88 4.53
CA LEU A 20 3.89 2.32 4.69
C LEU A 20 3.20 2.64 6.02
N VAL A 21 2.15 1.89 6.37
CA VAL A 21 1.44 2.11 7.64
C VAL A 21 2.36 1.82 8.84
N LEU A 22 3.19 0.77 8.77
CA LEU A 22 4.24 0.52 9.77
C LEU A 22 5.21 1.69 9.88
N GLY A 23 5.68 2.24 8.75
CA GLY A 23 6.53 3.43 8.72
C GLY A 23 5.90 4.63 9.42
N LEU A 24 4.59 4.84 9.27
CA LEU A 24 3.85 5.90 9.96
C LEU A 24 3.81 5.71 11.48
N THR A 25 3.88 4.47 11.99
CA THR A 25 3.92 4.22 13.44
C THR A 25 5.20 4.69 14.09
N ARG A 26 6.32 4.78 13.33
CA ARG A 26 7.68 5.00 13.84
C ARG A 26 8.11 3.97 14.88
N GLY A 27 7.45 2.82 14.93
CA GLY A 27 7.83 1.67 15.74
C GLY A 27 9.03 0.92 15.16
N LYS A 28 9.57 -0.03 15.93
CA LYS A 28 10.62 -0.93 15.42
C LYS A 28 9.97 -2.12 14.73
N TRP A 29 10.43 -2.43 13.55
CA TRP A 29 9.96 -3.57 12.76
C TRP A 29 11.02 -4.02 11.77
N ARG A 30 10.89 -5.24 11.29
CA ARG A 30 11.70 -5.80 10.21
C ARG A 30 10.83 -6.49 9.17
N GLU A 31 11.40 -6.72 8.00
CA GLU A 31 10.74 -7.39 6.90
C GLU A 31 11.31 -8.81 6.70
N GLN A 32 10.43 -9.73 6.35
CA GLN A 32 10.76 -11.05 5.81
C GLN A 32 10.12 -11.14 4.43
N ALA A 33 10.91 -11.44 3.39
CA ALA A 33 10.42 -11.41 2.02
C ALA A 33 10.34 -12.80 1.40
N PHE A 34 9.32 -13.02 0.56
CA PHE A 34 9.19 -14.18 -0.32
C PHE A 34 9.25 -13.77 -1.78
N GLU A 35 9.95 -14.56 -2.62
CA GLU A 35 9.92 -14.38 -4.07
C GLU A 35 8.62 -14.99 -4.63
N LEU A 36 7.68 -14.11 -5.01
CA LEU A 36 6.35 -14.55 -5.43
C LEU A 36 6.32 -15.22 -6.82
N LYS A 37 7.40 -15.14 -7.58
CA LYS A 37 7.54 -15.81 -8.87
C LYS A 37 8.19 -17.19 -8.76
N ASP A 38 8.74 -17.52 -7.60
CA ASP A 38 9.35 -18.83 -7.33
C ASP A 38 8.34 -19.82 -6.75
N ALA A 39 8.14 -20.95 -7.39
CA ALA A 39 7.14 -21.94 -7.00
C ALA A 39 7.43 -22.56 -5.60
N ALA A 40 8.70 -22.78 -5.26
CA ALA A 40 9.08 -23.34 -3.97
C ALA A 40 8.86 -22.30 -2.84
N ALA A 41 9.17 -21.02 -3.10
CA ALA A 41 8.88 -19.95 -2.17
C ALA A 41 7.37 -19.77 -1.95
N LEU A 42 6.56 -19.86 -3.00
CA LEU A 42 5.09 -19.83 -2.88
C LEU A 42 4.54 -21.03 -2.09
N HIS A 43 5.13 -22.21 -2.27
CA HIS A 43 4.73 -23.38 -1.49
C HIS A 43 5.02 -23.16 0.01
N ARG A 44 6.23 -22.71 0.37
CA ARG A 44 6.57 -22.37 1.75
C ARG A 44 5.67 -21.27 2.32
N LEU A 45 5.41 -20.21 1.52
CA LEU A 45 4.50 -19.14 1.90
C LEU A 45 3.12 -19.67 2.30
N LYS A 46 2.53 -20.55 1.47
CA LYS A 46 1.22 -21.16 1.74
C LYS A 46 1.18 -22.02 2.99
N GLN A 47 2.31 -22.59 3.39
CA GLN A 47 2.41 -23.37 4.62
C GLN A 47 2.54 -22.50 5.88
N GLN A 48 3.16 -21.33 5.76
CA GLN A 48 3.49 -20.44 6.88
C GLN A 48 2.46 -19.34 7.10
N ALA A 49 1.92 -18.78 6.00
CA ALA A 49 1.00 -17.65 6.06
C ALA A 49 -0.41 -18.09 6.47
N PRO A 50 -1.09 -17.35 7.35
CA PRO A 50 -2.45 -17.68 7.81
C PRO A 50 -3.46 -17.84 6.67
N ALA A 51 -3.36 -17.00 5.63
CA ALA A 51 -4.23 -17.05 4.45
C ALA A 51 -3.50 -17.54 3.18
N GLY A 52 -2.26 -18.01 3.29
CA GLY A 52 -1.43 -18.38 2.14
C GLY A 52 -1.01 -17.19 1.26
N LEU A 53 -1.13 -15.97 1.77
CA LEU A 53 -0.91 -14.71 1.05
C LEU A 53 -0.05 -13.74 1.86
N VAL A 54 0.49 -12.72 1.21
CA VAL A 54 1.15 -11.57 1.83
C VAL A 54 0.29 -10.32 1.66
N PRO A 55 0.37 -9.32 2.60
CA PRO A 55 1.20 -9.32 3.80
C PRO A 55 0.58 -10.06 4.98
N TRP A 56 1.40 -10.47 5.94
CA TRP A 56 0.95 -10.67 7.31
C TRP A 56 1.97 -10.09 8.30
N LEU A 57 1.46 -9.68 9.46
CA LEU A 57 2.23 -9.09 10.55
C LEU A 57 2.25 -10.05 11.72
N VAL A 58 3.41 -10.23 12.33
CA VAL A 58 3.59 -10.85 13.64
C VAL A 58 4.01 -9.76 14.62
N HIS A 59 3.31 -9.65 15.73
CA HIS A 59 3.62 -8.77 16.84
C HIS A 59 3.41 -9.57 18.12
N ASP A 60 4.48 -10.06 18.70
CA ASP A 60 4.50 -11.04 19.80
C ASP A 60 3.70 -12.31 19.46
N ASP A 61 2.63 -12.60 20.20
CA ASP A 61 1.71 -13.71 19.98
C ASP A 61 0.60 -13.40 18.96
N VAL A 62 0.46 -12.13 18.55
CA VAL A 62 -0.57 -11.68 17.60
C VAL A 62 -0.10 -11.90 16.16
N ARG A 63 -0.99 -12.51 15.35
CA ARG A 63 -0.80 -12.66 13.91
C ARG A 63 -1.96 -12.02 13.17
N VAL A 64 -1.65 -10.99 12.37
CA VAL A 64 -2.65 -10.26 11.58
C VAL A 64 -2.33 -10.42 10.10
N HIS A 65 -3.29 -10.83 9.31
CA HIS A 65 -3.17 -10.89 7.85
C HIS A 65 -4.20 -10.00 7.19
N ASP A 66 -3.97 -9.71 5.92
CA ASP A 66 -4.59 -8.67 5.13
C ASP A 66 -4.09 -7.25 5.45
N SER A 67 -3.81 -6.47 4.40
CA SER A 67 -3.22 -5.13 4.55
C SER A 67 -4.12 -4.14 5.27
N LEU A 68 -5.45 -4.25 5.09
CA LEU A 68 -6.40 -3.36 5.76
C LEU A 68 -6.56 -3.73 7.24
N ALA A 69 -6.63 -5.03 7.55
CA ALA A 69 -6.65 -5.51 8.92
C ALA A 69 -5.37 -5.14 9.69
N ILE A 70 -4.20 -5.23 9.04
CA ILE A 70 -2.93 -4.75 9.61
C ILE A 70 -2.98 -3.25 9.89
N ALA A 71 -3.54 -2.45 8.98
CA ALA A 71 -3.68 -1.01 9.17
C ALA A 71 -4.59 -0.66 10.36
N GLU A 72 -5.73 -1.34 10.51
CA GLU A 72 -6.63 -1.15 11.66
C GLU A 72 -5.96 -1.57 12.96
N TYR A 73 -5.31 -2.74 13.00
CA TYR A 73 -4.55 -3.20 14.16
C TYR A 73 -3.49 -2.17 14.59
N LEU A 74 -2.71 -1.65 13.65
CA LEU A 74 -1.69 -0.64 13.94
C LEU A 74 -2.30 0.67 14.44
N HIS A 75 -3.47 1.08 13.93
CA HIS A 75 -4.18 2.24 14.43
C HIS A 75 -4.58 2.08 15.91
N GLU A 76 -5.03 0.89 16.30
CA GLU A 76 -5.36 0.57 17.70
C GLU A 76 -4.12 0.52 18.61
N GLN A 77 -3.02 -0.07 18.13
CA GLN A 77 -1.77 -0.18 18.89
C GLN A 77 -1.03 1.16 19.05
N TYR A 78 -1.21 2.09 18.11
CA TYR A 78 -0.53 3.38 18.08
C TYR A 78 -1.49 4.56 18.04
N PRO A 79 -2.39 4.74 19.04
CA PRO A 79 -3.47 5.75 18.99
C PRO A 79 -2.94 7.19 18.93
N SER A 80 -1.75 7.45 19.49
CA SER A 80 -1.11 8.77 19.47
C SER A 80 -0.50 9.16 18.11
N ARG A 81 -0.42 8.24 17.15
CA ARG A 81 0.19 8.49 15.84
C ARG A 81 -0.74 9.13 14.83
N GLY A 82 -2.04 9.21 15.12
CA GLY A 82 -3.00 9.83 14.22
C GLY A 82 -3.12 9.16 12.86
N LEU A 83 -2.99 7.82 12.81
CA LEU A 83 -3.02 7.05 11.55
C LEU A 83 -4.35 7.19 10.79
N TYR A 84 -5.42 7.48 11.50
CA TYR A 84 -6.70 7.98 10.97
C TYR A 84 -7.01 9.37 11.54
N PRO A 85 -7.83 10.19 10.85
CA PRO A 85 -8.26 11.48 11.36
C PRO A 85 -8.95 11.40 12.73
N ALA A 86 -8.73 12.42 13.58
CA ALA A 86 -9.39 12.52 14.88
C ALA A 86 -10.90 12.78 14.74
N GLY A 87 -11.33 13.51 13.71
CA GLY A 87 -12.72 13.82 13.44
C GLY A 87 -13.52 12.55 13.10
N ARG A 88 -14.69 12.37 13.75
CA ARG A 88 -15.52 11.17 13.56
C ARG A 88 -15.95 10.96 12.11
N ALA A 89 -16.39 12.03 11.44
CA ALA A 89 -16.86 11.98 10.06
C ALA A 89 -15.70 11.69 9.08
N GLU A 90 -14.58 12.38 9.24
CA GLU A 90 -13.38 12.17 8.43
C GLU A 90 -12.81 10.76 8.60
N ARG A 91 -12.77 10.26 9.84
CA ARG A 91 -12.32 8.90 10.13
C ARG A 91 -13.24 7.83 9.51
N ALA A 92 -14.55 8.05 9.51
CA ALA A 92 -15.50 7.16 8.84
C ALA A 92 -15.29 7.19 7.32
N LEU A 93 -15.13 8.37 6.73
CA LEU A 93 -14.84 8.52 5.31
C LEU A 93 -13.51 7.85 4.93
N ALA A 94 -12.44 8.05 5.71
CA ALA A 94 -11.15 7.41 5.46
C ALA A 94 -11.26 5.88 5.41
N ARG A 95 -11.99 5.26 6.35
CA ARG A 95 -12.25 3.81 6.35
C ARG A 95 -13.05 3.37 5.13
N SER A 96 -14.09 4.12 4.77
CA SER A 96 -14.91 3.81 3.59
C SER A 96 -14.09 3.83 2.31
N LEU A 97 -13.24 4.85 2.13
CA LEU A 97 -12.38 4.97 0.95
C LEU A 97 -11.27 3.91 0.93
N CYS A 98 -10.69 3.54 2.07
CA CYS A 98 -9.75 2.42 2.15
C CYS A 98 -10.43 1.08 1.78
N ALA A 99 -11.64 0.83 2.28
CA ALA A 99 -12.40 -0.37 1.97
C ALA A 99 -12.82 -0.40 0.48
N GLU A 100 -13.24 0.74 -0.09
CA GLU A 100 -13.55 0.87 -1.51
C GLU A 100 -12.33 0.53 -2.38
N LEU A 101 -11.14 1.05 -2.04
CA LEU A 101 -9.91 0.70 -2.74
C LEU A 101 -9.58 -0.78 -2.59
N HIS A 102 -9.75 -1.33 -1.41
CA HIS A 102 -9.44 -2.73 -1.09
C HIS A 102 -10.29 -3.71 -1.89
N ALA A 103 -11.59 -3.46 -1.99
CA ALA A 103 -12.53 -4.32 -2.69
C ALA A 103 -12.68 -3.99 -4.19
N GLY A 104 -12.45 -2.73 -4.57
CA GLY A 104 -12.73 -2.21 -5.90
C GLY A 104 -11.51 -2.04 -6.82
N PHE A 105 -11.70 -1.22 -7.85
CA PHE A 105 -10.68 -0.86 -8.86
C PHE A 105 -10.06 -2.08 -9.56
N GLY A 106 -10.88 -3.08 -9.83
CA GLY A 106 -10.47 -4.36 -10.42
C GLY A 106 -10.00 -4.20 -11.86
N GLN A 107 -10.60 -3.30 -12.64
CA GLN A 107 -10.19 -3.03 -14.02
C GLN A 107 -8.82 -2.35 -14.05
N ILE A 108 -8.61 -1.30 -13.24
CA ILE A 108 -7.30 -0.67 -13.13
C ILE A 108 -6.25 -1.70 -12.68
N ARG A 109 -6.55 -2.53 -11.70
CA ARG A 109 -5.56 -3.51 -11.20
C ARG A 109 -5.22 -4.60 -12.22
N SER A 110 -6.16 -5.04 -13.02
CA SER A 110 -5.98 -6.11 -14.01
C SER A 110 -5.42 -5.59 -15.34
N ARG A 111 -5.90 -4.43 -15.82
CA ARG A 111 -5.49 -3.87 -17.11
C ARG A 111 -4.21 -3.03 -17.05
N LEU A 112 -3.90 -2.51 -15.87
CA LEU A 112 -2.70 -1.73 -15.59
C LEU A 112 -1.91 -2.40 -14.44
N PRO A 113 -1.37 -3.63 -14.64
CA PRO A 113 -0.66 -4.35 -13.59
C PRO A 113 0.54 -3.54 -13.06
N TYR A 114 0.74 -3.57 -11.74
CA TYR A 114 1.85 -2.89 -11.11
C TYR A 114 3.19 -3.52 -11.49
N PHE A 115 4.20 -2.70 -11.71
CA PHE A 115 5.58 -3.13 -11.91
C PHE A 115 6.56 -2.12 -11.31
N LEU A 116 7.75 -2.60 -10.97
CA LEU A 116 8.89 -1.77 -10.60
C LEU A 116 9.74 -1.53 -11.85
N GLY A 117 10.04 -0.28 -12.15
CA GLY A 117 10.87 0.08 -13.30
C GLY A 117 10.42 1.39 -13.98
N ALA A 118 11.02 1.67 -15.13
CA ALA A 118 10.74 2.90 -15.87
C ALA A 118 9.28 2.93 -16.37
N PRO A 119 8.61 4.10 -16.32
CA PRO A 119 7.25 4.24 -16.79
C PRO A 119 7.08 3.86 -18.27
N ARG A 120 5.93 3.27 -18.60
CA ARG A 120 5.53 2.90 -19.97
C ARG A 120 4.28 3.67 -20.31
N LYS A 121 4.40 4.70 -21.12
CA LYS A 121 3.23 5.49 -21.52
C LYS A 121 2.30 4.67 -22.41
N GLN A 122 1.02 4.65 -22.06
CA GLN A 122 -0.04 4.08 -22.88
C GLN A 122 -1.37 4.80 -22.60
N GLU A 123 -2.27 4.78 -23.58
CA GLU A 123 -3.63 5.24 -23.37
C GLU A 123 -4.35 4.33 -22.39
N PRO A 124 -5.17 4.89 -21.47
CA PRO A 124 -5.94 4.09 -20.54
C PRO A 124 -6.90 3.14 -21.28
N PRO A 125 -6.90 1.83 -20.98
CA PRO A 125 -7.89 0.92 -21.53
C PRO A 125 -9.32 1.39 -21.21
N LEU A 126 -10.25 1.26 -22.16
CA LEU A 126 -11.61 1.77 -22.02
C LEU A 126 -12.33 1.27 -20.75
N GLU A 127 -12.08 0.02 -20.38
CA GLU A 127 -12.66 -0.60 -19.19
C GLU A 127 -12.20 0.06 -17.88
N THR A 128 -11.07 0.79 -17.90
CA THR A 128 -10.55 1.49 -16.71
C THR A 128 -11.16 2.88 -16.53
N LEU A 129 -11.79 3.45 -17.56
CA LEU A 129 -12.27 4.84 -17.52
C LEU A 129 -13.28 5.13 -16.40
N PRO A 130 -14.26 4.26 -16.09
CA PRO A 130 -15.16 4.50 -14.96
C PRO A 130 -14.42 4.53 -13.60
N GLU A 131 -13.43 3.66 -13.42
CA GLU A 131 -12.64 3.61 -12.19
C GLU A 131 -11.68 4.81 -12.09
N LEU A 132 -11.11 5.26 -13.20
CA LEU A 132 -10.31 6.51 -13.26
C LEU A 132 -11.15 7.74 -12.93
N ALA A 133 -12.37 7.82 -13.46
CA ALA A 133 -13.32 8.88 -13.11
C ALA A 133 -13.66 8.86 -11.61
N ARG A 134 -13.85 7.66 -11.02
CA ARG A 134 -14.07 7.52 -9.58
C ARG A 134 -12.86 7.97 -8.76
N LEU A 135 -11.64 7.60 -9.14
CA LEU A 135 -10.42 8.08 -8.49
C LEU A 135 -10.29 9.60 -8.58
N GLN A 136 -10.62 10.20 -9.73
CA GLN A 136 -10.61 11.65 -9.88
C GLN A 136 -11.57 12.34 -8.92
N VAL A 137 -12.80 11.80 -8.74
CA VAL A 137 -13.77 12.33 -7.77
C VAL A 137 -13.25 12.22 -6.34
N ILE A 138 -12.66 11.08 -5.97
CA ILE A 138 -12.10 10.87 -4.63
C ILE A 138 -10.92 11.83 -4.39
N TRP A 139 -9.95 11.86 -5.30
CA TRP A 139 -8.72 12.62 -5.10
C TRP A 139 -8.91 14.13 -5.23
N ALA A 140 -9.94 14.58 -5.95
CA ALA A 140 -10.30 16.00 -6.01
C ALA A 140 -10.81 16.57 -4.69
N GLN A 141 -11.17 15.71 -3.72
CA GLN A 141 -11.59 16.10 -2.36
C GLN A 141 -10.42 16.20 -1.37
N ALA A 142 -9.22 15.80 -1.79
CA ALA A 142 -8.03 15.92 -0.95
C ALA A 142 -7.74 17.40 -0.65
N GLY A 143 -7.31 17.66 0.59
CA GLY A 143 -6.81 18.99 0.98
C GLY A 143 -5.47 19.33 0.29
N ALA A 144 -4.90 20.45 0.66
CA ALA A 144 -3.55 20.80 0.23
C ALA A 144 -2.55 19.81 0.86
N GLY A 145 -1.93 18.96 0.06
CA GLY A 145 -1.02 17.92 0.52
C GLY A 145 -1.69 16.57 0.70
N PHE A 146 -1.66 16.02 1.92
CA PHE A 146 -2.33 14.76 2.25
C PHE A 146 -3.85 14.91 2.37
N TYR A 147 -4.60 13.83 2.20
CA TYR A 147 -6.05 13.86 2.05
C TYR A 147 -6.77 14.60 3.20
N PHE A 148 -6.34 14.36 4.44
CA PHE A 148 -6.85 15.01 5.64
C PHE A 148 -5.81 15.97 6.27
N GLY A 149 -4.88 16.51 5.48
CA GLY A 149 -3.86 17.45 5.91
C GLY A 149 -2.57 16.82 6.46
N ALA A 150 -2.67 15.69 7.16
CA ALA A 150 -1.52 14.91 7.64
C ALA A 150 -1.50 13.52 6.98
N PRO A 151 -0.30 12.91 6.80
CA PRO A 151 -0.20 11.59 6.21
C PRO A 151 -0.86 10.53 7.08
N GLY A 152 -1.66 9.66 6.46
CA GLY A 152 -2.40 8.62 7.16
C GLY A 152 -2.55 7.33 6.37
N ILE A 153 -3.36 6.42 6.91
CA ILE A 153 -3.65 5.12 6.29
C ILE A 153 -4.22 5.31 4.88
N LEU A 154 -5.11 6.30 4.70
CA LEU A 154 -5.71 6.56 3.39
C LEU A 154 -4.63 6.87 2.34
N ASP A 155 -3.69 7.76 2.66
CA ASP A 155 -2.61 8.15 1.76
C ASP A 155 -1.69 6.96 1.45
N ALA A 156 -1.38 6.13 2.48
CA ALA A 156 -0.60 4.90 2.32
C ALA A 156 -1.28 3.88 1.39
N PHE A 157 -2.62 3.86 1.36
CA PHE A 157 -3.36 2.99 0.45
C PHE A 157 -3.41 3.55 -0.97
N TYR A 158 -3.62 4.85 -1.13
CA TYR A 158 -3.79 5.46 -2.45
C TYR A 158 -2.48 5.77 -3.16
N VAL A 159 -1.35 5.97 -2.47
CA VAL A 159 -0.07 6.22 -3.13
C VAL A 159 0.36 5.07 -4.05
N VAL A 160 0.05 3.83 -3.68
CA VAL A 160 0.33 2.65 -4.53
C VAL A 160 -0.51 2.69 -5.81
N MET A 161 -1.74 3.24 -5.73
CA MET A 161 -2.56 3.47 -6.93
C MET A 161 -2.01 4.64 -7.75
N ALA A 162 -1.57 5.72 -7.11
CA ALA A 162 -0.92 6.85 -7.78
C ALA A 162 0.32 6.41 -8.56
N GLN A 163 1.17 5.57 -7.95
CA GLN A 163 2.34 4.98 -8.61
C GLN A 163 1.96 4.08 -9.77
N ARG A 164 0.90 3.28 -9.62
CA ARG A 164 0.39 2.43 -10.71
C ARG A 164 0.00 3.28 -11.92
N LEU A 165 -0.75 4.35 -11.73
CA LEU A 165 -1.12 5.26 -12.82
C LEU A 165 0.10 5.95 -13.43
N PHE A 166 1.02 6.43 -12.59
CA PHE A 166 2.28 7.02 -13.03
C PHE A 166 3.09 6.08 -13.92
N ASN A 167 3.16 4.80 -13.58
CA ASN A 167 3.87 3.79 -14.38
C ASN A 167 3.36 3.69 -15.82
N TYR A 168 2.12 4.09 -16.07
CA TYR A 168 1.50 4.11 -17.39
C TYR A 168 1.38 5.52 -18.00
N GLY A 169 1.96 6.53 -17.34
CA GLY A 169 1.92 7.92 -17.80
C GLY A 169 0.55 8.56 -17.64
N ILE A 170 -0.31 7.99 -16.78
CA ILE A 170 -1.67 8.49 -16.51
C ILE A 170 -1.59 9.50 -15.36
N ALA A 171 -1.84 10.77 -15.68
CA ALA A 171 -1.96 11.86 -14.72
C ALA A 171 -3.41 12.34 -14.69
N LEU A 172 -4.00 12.44 -13.50
CA LEU A 172 -5.35 12.99 -13.35
C LEU A 172 -5.30 14.54 -13.40
N PRO A 173 -6.37 15.19 -13.85
CA PRO A 173 -6.39 16.65 -13.97
C PRO A 173 -6.71 17.33 -12.64
N GLY A 174 -6.39 18.65 -12.55
CA GLY A 174 -6.82 19.52 -11.46
C GLY A 174 -6.34 19.09 -10.07
N ALA A 175 -7.21 19.24 -9.08
CA ALA A 175 -6.91 18.90 -7.69
C ALA A 175 -6.56 17.42 -7.50
N ALA A 176 -7.19 16.52 -8.26
CA ALA A 176 -6.86 15.09 -8.22
C ALA A 176 -5.42 14.82 -8.67
N GLY A 177 -4.96 15.51 -9.72
CA GLY A 177 -3.58 15.43 -10.18
C GLY A 177 -2.59 16.02 -9.18
N ALA A 178 -2.95 17.12 -8.52
CA ALA A 178 -2.12 17.72 -7.47
C ALA A 178 -1.92 16.73 -6.30
N TYR A 179 -2.97 16.06 -5.84
CA TYR A 179 -2.88 15.01 -4.81
C TYR A 179 -2.04 13.82 -5.30
N GLN A 180 -2.24 13.36 -6.55
CA GLN A 180 -1.40 12.31 -7.14
C GLN A 180 0.09 12.66 -7.08
N GLN A 181 0.46 13.86 -7.50
CA GLN A 181 1.85 14.32 -7.47
C GLN A 181 2.39 14.43 -6.04
N HIS A 182 1.58 14.92 -5.11
CA HIS A 182 1.97 15.00 -3.70
C HIS A 182 2.28 13.60 -3.12
N LEU A 183 1.41 12.62 -3.38
CA LEU A 183 1.64 11.24 -2.96
C LEU A 183 2.92 10.65 -3.56
N LEU A 184 3.16 10.87 -4.84
CA LEU A 184 4.36 10.38 -5.53
C LEU A 184 5.65 11.00 -4.98
N ALA A 185 5.59 12.27 -4.53
CA ALA A 185 6.72 12.97 -3.93
C ALA A 185 6.92 12.67 -2.44
N TRP A 186 6.04 11.87 -1.81
CA TRP A 186 6.10 11.59 -0.39
C TRP A 186 7.37 10.81 -0.01
N PRO A 187 8.26 11.34 0.88
CA PRO A 187 9.53 10.70 1.20
C PRO A 187 9.39 9.25 1.70
N LEU A 188 8.43 8.99 2.60
CA LEU A 188 8.18 7.63 3.11
C LEU A 188 7.77 6.66 1.99
N TRP A 189 7.06 7.15 0.97
CA TRP A 189 6.75 6.35 -0.21
C TRP A 189 8.00 6.04 -1.02
N GLN A 190 8.86 7.02 -1.26
CA GLN A 190 10.10 6.83 -2.03
C GLN A 190 11.03 5.82 -1.34
N GLU A 191 11.20 5.92 -0.02
CA GLU A 191 11.94 4.94 0.79
C GLU A 191 11.33 3.54 0.68
N THR A 192 10.00 3.43 0.77
CA THR A 192 9.30 2.14 0.64
C THR A 192 9.47 1.54 -0.75
N LEU A 193 9.40 2.36 -1.79
CA LEU A 193 9.60 1.96 -3.18
C LEU A 193 11.02 1.43 -3.41
N GLU A 194 12.02 2.11 -2.85
CA GLU A 194 13.41 1.69 -2.92
C GLU A 194 13.62 0.33 -2.22
N ARG A 195 13.11 0.17 -1.00
CA ARG A 195 13.16 -1.13 -0.27
C ARG A 195 12.49 -2.24 -1.07
N ALA A 196 11.28 -2.00 -1.57
CA ALA A 196 10.54 -2.98 -2.36
C ALA A 196 11.28 -3.40 -3.64
N GLY A 197 12.02 -2.48 -4.25
CA GLY A 197 12.79 -2.74 -5.47
C GLY A 197 14.13 -3.41 -5.25
N LYS A 198 14.81 -3.09 -4.17
CA LYS A 198 16.19 -3.52 -3.92
C LYS A 198 16.31 -4.51 -2.76
N GLU A 199 15.69 -4.21 -1.62
CA GLU A 199 15.90 -4.99 -0.40
C GLU A 199 15.03 -6.24 -0.36
N TRP A 200 13.76 -6.17 -0.78
CA TRP A 200 12.88 -7.35 -0.75
C TRP A 200 13.37 -8.49 -1.64
N PRO A 201 13.85 -8.28 -2.88
CA PRO A 201 14.49 -9.34 -3.65
C PRO A 201 15.73 -9.91 -2.95
N ALA A 202 16.56 -9.05 -2.36
CA ALA A 202 17.75 -9.48 -1.62
C ALA A 202 17.40 -10.28 -0.35
N LEU A 203 16.35 -9.90 0.38
CA LEU A 203 15.83 -10.64 1.53
C LEU A 203 15.24 -11.99 1.13
N ALA A 204 14.50 -12.03 0.03
CA ALA A 204 13.87 -13.24 -0.48
C ALA A 204 14.89 -14.29 -0.97
N ALA A 205 16.07 -13.85 -1.43
CA ALA A 205 17.16 -14.70 -1.86
C ALA A 205 17.95 -15.35 -0.71
N ARG A 206 17.77 -14.89 0.54
CA ARG A 206 18.44 -15.47 1.71
C ARG A 206 17.79 -16.80 2.10
N PRO A 207 18.57 -17.79 2.56
CA PRO A 207 18.00 -19.02 3.15
C PRO A 207 17.04 -18.63 4.28
N GLN A 208 15.82 -19.10 4.17
CA GLN A 208 14.83 -18.91 5.22
C GLN A 208 14.92 -20.14 6.11
N GLY A 209 15.56 -19.95 7.30
CA GLY A 209 15.69 -20.96 8.33
C GLY A 209 14.34 -21.35 8.94
#